data_c7423f564c6394696b1b74a33243bd01
#
_entry.id   c7423f564c6394696b1b74a33243bd01
#
_cell.length_a   1.000
_cell.length_b   1.000
_cell.length_c   1.000
_cell.angle_alpha   90.00
_cell.angle_beta   90.00
_cell.angle_gamma   90.00
#
_symmetry.space_group_name_H-M   'P 1'
#
loop_
_entity.id
_entity.type
_entity.pdbx_description
1 polymer ?
#
loop_
_entity_poly.entity_id
_entity_poly.type
_entity_poly.pdbx_seq_one_letter_code
_entity_poly.pdbx_strand_id
1 'polypeptide(L)'
;MIYRGTGQPHDGVDRLPDPPAWRRFDGGPLIRPPAPVDAVSTRRLGHSRAFAEHYRPTPAELELVNAALYLRRPLLVTGEPGSGKSTLAHAVAHELGLGRVLHWPIVSRTQLTDGLYKYDALGRLQDLQITRPSGRTQDAESSAAAPPSGQLPPDETDMLAQGIGRYLQLGPLGTALLPTARPRVLLVDELDKSDIDLPNDLLAVLEEGEFGIPELERIAEHRPAVRVRDHDGRPVEVHEGRVRCRAFPFIVLTSNGERDFPVPLLRRCVHLHLEPPDEDRLAAMVRAHFGEDAAEQHADIIARFLERRPGEQRAADQLLNAVYLTRHAQDEEPGTRAHLAEQLMRPLNRPTR
;
A
#
# COMPACT_ATOMS: atom_id res chain seq x y z
N MET A 1 -3.80 -6.85 -23.80
CA MET A 1 -3.62 -6.86 -22.34
C MET A 1 -2.71 -5.71 -21.94
N ILE A 2 -3.00 -5.04 -20.84
CA ILE A 2 -2.17 -3.98 -20.24
C ILE A 2 -1.04 -4.64 -19.45
N TYR A 3 -1.37 -5.42 -18.43
CA TYR A 3 -0.43 -6.27 -17.71
C TYR A 3 -0.29 -7.61 -18.42
N ARG A 4 0.96 -8.07 -18.66
CA ARG A 4 1.27 -9.26 -19.45
C ARG A 4 1.91 -10.39 -18.65
N GLY A 5 2.39 -10.10 -17.44
CA GLY A 5 3.05 -11.06 -16.57
C GLY A 5 4.43 -11.50 -17.05
N THR A 6 5.10 -10.66 -17.81
CA THR A 6 6.44 -10.95 -18.36
C THR A 6 7.57 -10.65 -17.37
N GLY A 7 7.27 -9.84 -16.34
CA GLY A 7 8.26 -9.31 -15.40
C GLY A 7 9.21 -8.29 -16.02
N GLN A 8 8.99 -7.89 -17.27
CA GLN A 8 9.79 -6.88 -17.97
C GLN A 8 9.05 -5.56 -18.04
N PRO A 9 9.67 -4.44 -17.62
CA PRO A 9 9.03 -3.12 -17.70
C PRO A 9 8.62 -2.74 -19.10
N HIS A 10 7.41 -2.18 -19.25
CA HIS A 10 6.91 -1.67 -20.53
C HIS A 10 5.84 -0.60 -20.35
N ASP A 11 5.56 0.18 -21.39
CA ASP A 11 4.59 1.29 -21.41
C ASP A 11 3.14 0.83 -21.69
N GLY A 12 2.79 -0.39 -21.28
CA GLY A 12 1.45 -0.96 -21.48
C GLY A 12 0.34 -0.10 -20.85
N VAL A 13 0.63 0.57 -19.75
CA VAL A 13 -0.30 1.44 -19.04
C VAL A 13 -0.82 2.61 -19.88
N ASP A 14 -0.03 3.11 -20.83
CA ASP A 14 -0.42 4.22 -21.72
C ASP A 14 -1.48 3.81 -22.75
N ARG A 15 -1.69 2.52 -22.95
CA ARG A 15 -2.76 1.95 -23.78
C ARG A 15 -4.03 1.63 -23.01
N LEU A 16 -4.06 1.98 -21.72
CA LEU A 16 -5.24 1.79 -20.92
C LEU A 16 -6.36 2.74 -21.43
N PRO A 17 -7.53 2.20 -21.86
CA PRO A 17 -8.59 3.03 -22.39
C PRO A 17 -9.16 3.94 -21.30
N ASP A 18 -9.96 4.94 -21.75
CA ASP A 18 -10.74 5.75 -20.83
C ASP A 18 -11.55 4.88 -19.88
N PRO A 19 -11.70 5.32 -18.63
CA PRO A 19 -12.50 4.58 -17.67
C PRO A 19 -13.98 4.51 -18.11
N PRO A 20 -14.73 3.51 -17.61
CA PRO A 20 -16.18 3.49 -17.79
C PRO A 20 -16.81 4.81 -17.33
N ALA A 21 -17.90 5.23 -17.95
CA ALA A 21 -18.53 6.52 -17.66
C ALA A 21 -18.86 6.75 -16.17
N TRP A 22 -19.18 5.66 -15.47
CA TRP A 22 -19.47 5.66 -14.03
C TRP A 22 -18.22 5.56 -13.12
N ARG A 23 -17.02 5.56 -13.72
CA ARG A 23 -15.72 5.55 -13.02
C ARG A 23 -14.79 6.64 -13.53
N ARG A 24 -15.34 7.74 -14.00
CA ARG A 24 -14.57 8.92 -14.40
C ARG A 24 -14.24 9.76 -13.18
N PHE A 25 -12.96 10.06 -13.05
CA PHE A 25 -12.42 10.90 -11.99
C PHE A 25 -11.79 12.13 -12.61
N ASP A 26 -12.05 13.29 -12.04
CA ASP A 26 -11.71 14.61 -12.61
C ASP A 26 -10.73 15.40 -11.75
N GLY A 27 -10.08 14.75 -10.80
CA GLY A 27 -9.10 15.37 -9.92
C GLY A 27 -8.02 16.15 -10.66
N GLY A 28 -7.58 17.23 -10.07
CA GLY A 28 -6.55 18.13 -10.59
C GLY A 28 -6.26 19.27 -9.62
N PRO A 29 -5.23 20.05 -9.90
CA PRO A 29 -4.24 19.95 -10.96
C PRO A 29 -3.36 18.70 -10.86
N LEU A 30 -2.85 18.23 -12.02
CA LEU A 30 -2.02 17.04 -12.04
C LEU A 30 -0.69 17.24 -11.29
N ILE A 31 -0.37 16.29 -10.44
CA ILE A 31 0.93 16.26 -9.75
C ILE A 31 1.93 15.46 -10.58
N ARG A 32 3.19 15.87 -10.53
CA ARG A 32 4.27 15.08 -11.12
C ARG A 32 4.33 13.70 -10.46
N PRO A 33 4.44 12.63 -11.28
CA PRO A 33 4.68 11.31 -10.73
C PRO A 33 5.96 11.33 -9.88
N PRO A 34 6.04 10.49 -8.84
CA PRO A 34 7.27 10.34 -8.10
C PRO A 34 8.40 9.94 -9.05
N ALA A 35 9.60 10.46 -8.80
CA ALA A 35 10.79 10.02 -9.52
C ALA A 35 10.95 8.49 -9.42
N PRO A 36 11.56 7.84 -10.41
CA PRO A 36 11.90 6.42 -10.31
C PRO A 36 12.61 6.14 -8.98
N VAL A 37 12.36 4.97 -8.44
CA VAL A 37 12.85 4.52 -7.13
C VAL A 37 14.36 4.73 -7.02
N ASP A 38 14.81 5.58 -6.13
CA ASP A 38 16.23 5.80 -5.82
C ASP A 38 16.80 4.62 -5.01
N ALA A 39 18.13 4.54 -4.95
CA ALA A 39 18.87 3.42 -4.34
C ALA A 39 18.51 3.16 -2.86
N VAL A 40 17.99 4.16 -2.12
CA VAL A 40 17.57 4.03 -0.73
C VAL A 40 16.24 3.27 -0.61
N SER A 41 15.32 3.55 -1.52
CA SER A 41 14.06 2.79 -1.62
C SER A 41 14.31 1.36 -2.08
N THR A 42 15.31 1.13 -2.93
CA THR A 42 15.71 -0.21 -3.41
C THR A 42 16.19 -1.11 -2.28
N ARG A 43 16.88 -0.59 -1.26
CA ARG A 43 17.30 -1.39 -0.09
C ARG A 43 16.12 -1.87 0.78
N ARG A 44 15.07 -1.06 0.94
CA ARG A 44 13.85 -1.44 1.67
C ARG A 44 12.97 -2.39 0.86
N LEU A 45 13.09 -2.35 -0.46
CA LEU A 45 12.34 -3.17 -1.42
C LEU A 45 13.15 -4.39 -1.91
N GLY A 46 14.38 -4.59 -1.43
CA GLY A 46 15.34 -5.55 -1.99
C GLY A 46 14.78 -6.94 -2.31
N HIS A 47 13.99 -7.51 -1.41
CA HIS A 47 13.32 -8.78 -1.65
C HIS A 47 12.12 -8.64 -2.61
N SER A 48 11.26 -7.63 -2.41
CA SER A 48 10.03 -7.45 -3.20
C SER A 48 10.28 -7.22 -4.69
N ARG A 49 11.41 -6.62 -5.08
CA ARG A 49 11.75 -6.38 -6.48
C ARG A 49 12.19 -7.66 -7.20
N ALA A 50 13.06 -8.44 -6.58
CA ALA A 50 13.49 -9.73 -7.16
C ALA A 50 12.29 -10.66 -7.37
N PHE A 51 11.37 -10.70 -6.43
CA PHE A 51 10.10 -11.43 -6.58
C PHE A 51 9.24 -10.90 -7.73
N ALA A 52 9.14 -9.57 -7.87
CA ALA A 52 8.32 -8.94 -8.90
C ALA A 52 8.79 -9.29 -10.32
N GLU A 53 10.10 -9.32 -10.55
CA GLU A 53 10.71 -9.66 -11.84
C GLU A 53 10.47 -11.12 -12.25
N HIS A 54 10.38 -12.02 -11.27
CA HIS A 54 10.24 -13.46 -11.49
C HIS A 54 8.79 -13.96 -11.29
N TYR A 55 7.87 -13.08 -10.89
CA TYR A 55 6.48 -13.47 -10.75
C TYR A 55 5.87 -13.85 -12.10
N ARG A 56 5.35 -15.07 -12.19
CA ARG A 56 4.70 -15.58 -13.39
C ARG A 56 3.24 -15.88 -13.08
N PRO A 57 2.32 -14.98 -13.49
CA PRO A 57 0.90 -15.17 -13.28
C PRO A 57 0.35 -16.25 -14.22
N THR A 58 -0.66 -16.96 -13.75
CA THR A 58 -1.49 -17.83 -14.60
C THR A 58 -2.34 -17.01 -15.58
N PRO A 59 -2.87 -17.60 -16.66
CA PRO A 59 -3.78 -16.91 -17.56
C PRO A 59 -5.00 -16.31 -16.84
N ALA A 60 -5.59 -17.01 -15.87
CA ALA A 60 -6.70 -16.51 -15.08
C ALA A 60 -6.33 -15.30 -14.22
N GLU A 61 -5.15 -15.31 -13.59
CA GLU A 61 -4.63 -14.16 -12.84
C GLU A 61 -4.44 -12.95 -13.76
N LEU A 62 -3.88 -13.16 -14.96
CA LEU A 62 -3.71 -12.09 -15.95
C LEU A 62 -5.03 -11.45 -16.36
N GLU A 63 -6.06 -12.26 -16.62
CA GLU A 63 -7.39 -11.77 -16.98
C GLU A 63 -8.00 -10.91 -15.89
N LEU A 64 -7.96 -11.36 -14.62
CA LEU A 64 -8.56 -10.66 -13.50
C LEU A 64 -7.78 -9.38 -13.13
N VAL A 65 -6.45 -9.39 -13.19
CA VAL A 65 -5.64 -8.18 -13.02
C VAL A 65 -5.98 -7.14 -14.10
N ASN A 66 -6.06 -7.55 -15.36
CA ASN A 66 -6.43 -6.65 -16.44
C ASN A 66 -7.89 -6.18 -16.29
N ALA A 67 -8.82 -7.03 -15.86
CA ALA A 67 -10.20 -6.63 -15.58
C ALA A 67 -10.25 -5.52 -14.51
N ALA A 68 -9.49 -5.65 -13.42
CA ALA A 68 -9.39 -4.63 -12.37
C ALA A 68 -8.84 -3.30 -12.93
N LEU A 69 -7.81 -3.35 -13.77
CA LEU A 69 -7.25 -2.18 -14.45
C LEU A 69 -8.27 -1.51 -15.38
N TYR A 70 -8.96 -2.27 -16.25
CA TYR A 70 -9.96 -1.74 -17.18
C TYR A 70 -11.17 -1.14 -16.47
N LEU A 71 -11.66 -1.82 -15.43
CA LEU A 71 -12.85 -1.39 -14.69
C LEU A 71 -12.56 -0.31 -13.65
N ARG A 72 -11.29 0.02 -13.38
CA ARG A 72 -10.89 0.92 -12.28
C ARG A 72 -11.47 0.45 -10.94
N ARG A 73 -11.42 -0.86 -10.68
CA ARG A 73 -11.91 -1.48 -9.45
C ARG A 73 -10.77 -2.07 -8.64
N PRO A 74 -10.88 -2.10 -7.30
CA PRO A 74 -9.95 -2.83 -6.47
C PRO A 74 -9.92 -4.31 -6.83
N LEU A 75 -8.75 -4.94 -6.72
CA LEU A 75 -8.55 -6.37 -6.82
C LEU A 75 -8.46 -6.97 -5.42
N LEU A 76 -9.46 -7.76 -5.03
CA LEU A 76 -9.42 -8.55 -3.80
C LEU A 76 -8.74 -9.89 -4.08
N VAL A 77 -7.57 -10.07 -3.48
CA VAL A 77 -6.73 -11.25 -3.66
C VAL A 77 -6.80 -12.10 -2.40
N THR A 78 -7.37 -13.28 -2.52
CA THR A 78 -7.46 -14.27 -1.44
C THR A 78 -6.52 -15.44 -1.71
N GLY A 79 -6.19 -16.21 -0.69
CA GLY A 79 -5.36 -17.41 -0.80
C GLY A 79 -4.59 -17.69 0.48
N GLU A 80 -3.92 -18.84 0.53
CA GLU A 80 -3.13 -19.24 1.68
C GLU A 80 -1.95 -18.27 1.95
N PRO A 81 -1.45 -18.19 3.21
CA PRO A 81 -0.22 -17.49 3.52
C PRO A 81 0.94 -17.96 2.61
N GLY A 82 1.72 -17.00 2.09
CA GLY A 82 2.85 -17.32 1.19
C GLY A 82 2.48 -17.65 -0.26
N SER A 83 1.21 -17.52 -0.69
CA SER A 83 0.79 -17.73 -2.09
C SER A 83 1.23 -16.63 -3.06
N GLY A 84 1.84 -15.56 -2.58
CA GLY A 84 2.32 -14.46 -3.42
C GLY A 84 1.34 -13.29 -3.60
N LYS A 85 0.32 -13.17 -2.73
CA LYS A 85 -0.71 -12.10 -2.80
C LYS A 85 -0.12 -10.70 -2.85
N SER A 86 0.75 -10.38 -1.92
CA SER A 86 1.40 -9.06 -1.85
C SER A 86 2.41 -8.87 -2.99
N THR A 87 3.06 -9.95 -3.45
CA THR A 87 4.01 -9.95 -4.57
C THR A 87 3.35 -9.51 -5.88
N LEU A 88 2.08 -9.89 -6.11
CA LEU A 88 1.33 -9.50 -7.29
C LEU A 88 1.27 -7.97 -7.46
N ALA A 89 1.03 -7.22 -6.39
CA ALA A 89 1.01 -5.76 -6.44
C ALA A 89 2.36 -5.18 -6.89
N HIS A 90 3.47 -5.75 -6.40
CA HIS A 90 4.81 -5.36 -6.79
C HIS A 90 5.14 -5.74 -8.24
N ALA A 91 4.69 -6.91 -8.70
CA ALA A 91 4.87 -7.37 -10.08
C ALA A 91 4.16 -6.45 -11.08
N VAL A 92 2.91 -6.07 -10.80
CA VAL A 92 2.15 -5.13 -11.64
C VAL A 92 2.80 -3.74 -11.64
N ALA A 93 3.23 -3.24 -10.47
CA ALA A 93 3.90 -1.95 -10.35
C ALA A 93 5.23 -1.91 -11.13
N HIS A 94 6.01 -2.98 -11.06
CA HIS A 94 7.28 -3.12 -11.77
C HIS A 94 7.08 -3.17 -13.29
N GLU A 95 6.25 -4.08 -13.77
CA GLU A 95 6.05 -4.30 -15.20
C GLU A 95 5.42 -3.08 -15.90
N LEU A 96 4.48 -2.39 -15.25
CA LEU A 96 3.81 -1.23 -15.80
C LEU A 96 4.50 0.11 -15.51
N GLY A 97 5.65 0.10 -14.83
CA GLY A 97 6.39 1.32 -14.51
C GLY A 97 5.61 2.30 -13.62
N LEU A 98 4.78 1.81 -12.69
CA LEU A 98 3.90 2.63 -11.84
C LEU A 98 4.58 3.17 -10.58
N GLY A 99 5.89 2.97 -10.47
CA GLY A 99 6.67 3.44 -9.34
C GLY A 99 6.54 2.54 -8.11
N ARG A 100 6.85 3.12 -6.94
CA ARG A 100 6.82 2.39 -5.67
C ARG A 100 5.39 2.03 -5.28
N VAL A 101 5.17 0.79 -4.83
CA VAL A 101 3.94 0.34 -4.19
C VAL A 101 3.77 1.08 -2.85
N LEU A 102 2.61 1.69 -2.66
CA LEU A 102 2.20 2.25 -1.39
C LEU A 102 1.65 1.11 -0.54
N HIS A 103 2.38 0.75 0.52
CA HIS A 103 2.02 -0.38 1.38
C HIS A 103 1.28 0.11 2.62
N TRP A 104 0.10 -0.44 2.84
CA TRP A 104 -0.73 -0.20 4.02
C TRP A 104 -1.00 -1.52 4.74
N PRO A 105 -0.17 -1.90 5.72
CA PRO A 105 -0.39 -3.09 6.53
C PRO A 105 -1.56 -2.85 7.48
N ILE A 106 -2.50 -3.79 7.51
CA ILE A 106 -3.68 -3.71 8.37
C ILE A 106 -3.46 -4.50 9.66
N VAL A 107 -3.82 -3.89 10.76
CA VAL A 107 -3.87 -4.49 12.08
C VAL A 107 -5.26 -4.27 12.68
N SER A 108 -5.60 -5.01 13.75
CA SER A 108 -6.96 -5.01 14.31
C SER A 108 -7.55 -3.64 14.67
N ARG A 109 -6.70 -2.65 14.95
CA ARG A 109 -7.14 -1.29 15.33
C ARG A 109 -6.96 -0.25 14.22
N THR A 110 -6.64 -0.69 13.02
CA THR A 110 -6.46 0.21 11.87
C THR A 110 -7.78 0.86 11.50
N GLN A 111 -7.78 2.19 11.41
CA GLN A 111 -8.92 2.98 10.97
C GLN A 111 -8.69 3.53 9.56
N LEU A 112 -9.77 3.93 8.87
CA LEU A 112 -9.68 4.55 7.54
C LEU A 112 -8.77 5.78 7.53
N THR A 113 -8.84 6.59 8.58
CA THR A 113 -8.02 7.80 8.74
C THR A 113 -6.52 7.51 8.72
N ASP A 114 -6.06 6.35 9.22
CA ASP A 114 -4.65 5.95 9.17
C ASP A 114 -4.14 5.78 7.73
N GLY A 115 -5.01 5.33 6.84
CA GLY A 115 -4.72 5.21 5.41
C GLY A 115 -4.81 6.52 4.66
N LEU A 116 -5.67 7.45 5.10
CA LEU A 116 -5.93 8.72 4.42
C LEU A 116 -4.90 9.79 4.76
N TYR A 117 -4.80 10.17 6.03
CA TYR A 117 -3.82 11.18 6.48
C TYR A 117 -3.63 11.15 8.00
N LYS A 118 -2.55 11.77 8.45
CA LYS A 118 -2.25 12.01 9.86
C LYS A 118 -2.09 13.50 10.10
N TYR A 119 -2.69 13.99 11.17
CA TYR A 119 -2.58 15.36 11.63
C TYR A 119 -1.92 15.42 13.00
N ASP A 120 -0.76 16.06 13.09
CA ASP A 120 -0.04 16.29 14.34
C ASP A 120 -0.57 17.57 15.05
N ALA A 121 -1.72 17.43 15.69
CA ALA A 121 -2.34 18.52 16.44
C ALA A 121 -1.50 18.96 17.64
N LEU A 122 -0.81 18.03 18.30
CA LEU A 122 0.00 18.34 19.47
C LEU A 122 1.28 19.13 19.10
N GLY A 123 1.98 18.70 18.06
CA GLY A 123 3.14 19.43 17.54
C GLY A 123 2.77 20.85 17.13
N ARG A 124 1.61 21.00 16.47
CA ARG A 124 1.10 22.32 16.11
C ARG A 124 0.82 23.21 17.31
N LEU A 125 0.18 22.67 18.34
CA LEU A 125 -0.12 23.44 19.58
C LEU A 125 1.16 23.87 20.29
N GLN A 126 2.16 23.00 20.36
CA GLN A 126 3.45 23.30 20.95
C GLN A 126 4.17 24.42 20.20
N ASP A 127 4.24 24.37 18.88
CA ASP A 127 4.86 25.41 18.05
C ASP A 127 4.14 26.75 18.18
N LEU A 128 2.82 26.77 18.26
CA LEU A 128 2.04 27.99 18.51
C LEU A 128 2.30 28.59 19.89
N GLN A 129 2.55 27.78 20.92
CA GLN A 129 2.91 28.26 22.26
C GLN A 129 4.32 28.87 22.28
N ILE A 130 5.26 28.27 21.56
CA ILE A 130 6.66 28.78 21.47
C ILE A 130 6.70 30.09 20.67
N THR A 131 5.85 30.23 19.65
CA THR A 131 5.84 31.40 18.76
C THR A 131 5.09 32.58 19.36
N ARG A 132 4.32 32.40 20.44
CA ARG A 132 3.74 33.52 21.19
C ARG A 132 4.87 34.24 21.91
N PRO A 133 5.16 35.52 21.59
CA PRO A 133 6.20 36.27 22.31
C PRO A 133 5.79 36.33 23.79
N SER A 134 6.66 35.85 24.67
CA SER A 134 6.59 36.05 26.12
C SER A 134 6.82 37.54 26.41
N GLY A 135 5.84 38.42 26.13
CA GLY A 135 6.03 39.82 26.23
C GLY A 135 4.77 40.66 25.98
N ARG A 136 3.70 40.36 26.71
CA ARG A 136 2.73 41.39 27.08
C ARG A 136 2.56 41.34 28.59
N THR A 137 3.51 41.96 29.29
CA THR A 137 3.28 42.51 30.59
C THR A 137 1.97 43.30 30.57
N GLN A 138 1.11 42.98 31.52
CA GLN A 138 -0.04 43.75 31.91
C GLN A 138 0.41 45.17 32.19
N ASP A 139 0.21 46.07 31.24
CA ASP A 139 0.14 47.53 31.50
C ASP A 139 -0.32 48.19 30.19
N ALA A 140 -1.63 48.27 30.01
CA ALA A 140 -2.33 49.30 29.26
C ALA A 140 -3.82 49.13 29.44
N GLU A 141 -4.35 49.68 30.54
CA GLU A 141 -5.72 50.20 30.58
C GLU A 141 -5.82 51.30 29.52
N SER A 142 -6.44 50.98 28.38
CA SER A 142 -7.01 52.01 27.53
C SER A 142 -8.09 51.38 26.63
N SER A 143 -9.30 51.72 26.99
CA SER A 143 -10.53 51.84 26.20
C SER A 143 -10.36 51.63 24.69
N ALA A 144 -10.82 50.50 24.18
CA ALA A 144 -11.35 50.37 22.82
C ALA A 144 -12.39 49.24 22.81
N ALA A 145 -13.58 49.58 22.36
CA ALA A 145 -14.76 48.73 22.30
C ALA A 145 -14.46 47.40 21.60
N ALA A 146 -14.89 46.29 22.21
CA ALA A 146 -14.85 44.97 21.63
C ALA A 146 -15.68 44.93 20.33
N PRO A 147 -15.16 44.37 19.23
CA PRO A 147 -15.99 44.14 18.06
C PRO A 147 -17.06 43.08 18.34
N PRO A 148 -18.25 43.23 17.81
CA PRO A 148 -19.30 42.24 17.99
C PRO A 148 -19.00 40.99 17.16
N SER A 149 -19.17 39.86 17.85
CA SER A 149 -19.25 38.52 17.26
C SER A 149 -18.00 37.92 16.56
N GLY A 150 -17.30 37.08 17.28
CA GLY A 150 -16.85 35.72 16.83
C GLY A 150 -15.86 35.60 15.66
N GLN A 151 -15.46 36.68 15.01
CA GLN A 151 -14.46 36.67 13.94
C GLN A 151 -13.11 37.11 14.50
N LEU A 152 -12.13 36.21 14.42
CA LEU A 152 -10.73 36.55 14.66
C LEU A 152 -10.26 37.60 13.62
N PRO A 153 -9.37 38.51 13.99
CA PRO A 153 -8.78 39.45 13.04
C PRO A 153 -8.14 38.71 11.87
N PRO A 154 -8.20 39.25 10.63
CA PRO A 154 -7.64 38.61 9.44
C PRO A 154 -6.18 38.16 9.59
N ASP A 155 -5.35 38.93 10.32
CA ASP A 155 -3.95 38.61 10.58
C ASP A 155 -3.74 37.38 11.49
N GLU A 156 -4.61 37.15 12.49
CA GLU A 156 -4.52 35.98 13.35
C GLU A 156 -4.98 34.70 12.63
N THR A 157 -6.03 34.80 11.79
CA THR A 157 -6.50 33.66 10.98
C THR A 157 -5.44 33.28 9.95
N ASP A 158 -4.75 34.25 9.38
CA ASP A 158 -3.69 34.01 8.39
C ASP A 158 -2.42 33.43 9.04
N MET A 159 -2.07 33.86 10.25
CA MET A 159 -0.99 33.25 11.04
C MET A 159 -1.32 31.83 11.48
N LEU A 160 -2.55 31.57 11.88
CA LEU A 160 -3.01 30.21 12.25
C LEU A 160 -3.06 29.28 11.04
N ALA A 161 -3.42 29.80 9.87
CA ALA A 161 -3.38 29.06 8.62
C ALA A 161 -1.94 28.85 8.10
N GLN A 162 -1.00 29.73 8.47
CA GLN A 162 0.40 29.60 8.10
C GLN A 162 1.00 28.34 8.74
N GLY A 163 1.47 27.43 7.88
CA GLY A 163 2.20 26.26 8.31
C GLY A 163 1.39 25.02 8.68
N ILE A 164 0.03 25.05 8.62
CA ILE A 164 -0.79 23.87 8.94
C ILE A 164 -0.36 22.61 8.15
N GLY A 165 0.04 22.79 6.91
CA GLY A 165 0.48 21.68 6.06
C GLY A 165 1.74 20.95 6.55
N ARG A 166 2.54 21.57 7.44
CA ARG A 166 3.72 20.92 8.04
C ARG A 166 3.32 19.78 8.99
N TYR A 167 2.14 19.90 9.57
CA TYR A 167 1.58 18.94 10.54
C TYR A 167 0.67 17.92 9.89
N LEU A 168 0.52 17.97 8.56
CA LEU A 168 -0.29 17.05 7.78
C LEU A 168 0.59 16.18 6.91
N GLN A 169 0.40 14.87 7.03
CA GLN A 169 1.02 13.87 6.17
C GLN A 169 -0.05 12.93 5.64
N LEU A 170 -0.10 12.78 4.31
CA LEU A 170 -1.00 11.80 3.70
C LEU A 170 -0.52 10.38 4.01
N GLY A 171 -1.48 9.52 4.29
CA GLY A 171 -1.27 8.08 4.42
C GLY A 171 -1.11 7.40 3.06
N PRO A 172 -0.94 6.07 3.03
CA PRO A 172 -0.79 5.31 1.79
C PRO A 172 -1.98 5.46 0.84
N LEU A 173 -3.22 5.33 1.34
CA LEU A 173 -4.44 5.50 0.55
C LEU A 173 -4.60 6.95 0.09
N GLY A 174 -4.41 7.92 0.99
CA GLY A 174 -4.48 9.34 0.63
C GLY A 174 -3.47 9.73 -0.44
N THR A 175 -2.26 9.19 -0.38
CA THR A 175 -1.23 9.40 -1.41
C THR A 175 -1.58 8.71 -2.74
N ALA A 176 -2.22 7.52 -2.68
CA ALA A 176 -2.66 6.81 -3.88
C ALA A 176 -3.73 7.60 -4.65
N LEU A 177 -4.58 8.34 -3.94
CA LEU A 177 -5.68 9.16 -4.50
C LEU A 177 -5.23 10.55 -4.97
N LEU A 178 -3.96 10.90 -4.88
CA LEU A 178 -3.48 12.15 -5.45
C LEU A 178 -3.70 12.20 -6.98
N PRO A 179 -3.98 13.39 -7.56
CA PRO A 179 -4.28 13.54 -8.99
C PRO A 179 -3.04 13.33 -9.86
N THR A 180 -2.71 12.08 -10.13
CA THR A 180 -1.61 11.67 -11.01
C THR A 180 -2.10 11.29 -12.39
N ALA A 181 -1.27 11.45 -13.44
CA ALA A 181 -1.62 11.07 -14.80
C ALA A 181 -1.69 9.55 -15.00
N ARG A 182 -0.86 8.79 -14.27
CA ARG A 182 -0.86 7.31 -14.26
C ARG A 182 -1.32 6.82 -12.90
N PRO A 183 -2.00 5.66 -12.81
CA PRO A 183 -2.44 5.10 -11.54
C PRO A 183 -1.24 4.81 -10.62
N ARG A 184 -1.38 5.08 -9.33
CA ARG A 184 -0.47 4.58 -8.30
C ARG A 184 -0.89 3.17 -7.91
N VAL A 185 0.04 2.38 -7.39
CA VAL A 185 -0.28 1.06 -6.84
C VAL A 185 -0.38 1.16 -5.33
N LEU A 186 -1.51 0.72 -4.78
CA LEU A 186 -1.76 0.60 -3.35
C LEU A 186 -1.95 -0.86 -2.98
N LEU A 187 -1.19 -1.33 -2.00
CA LEU A 187 -1.36 -2.63 -1.37
C LEU A 187 -1.93 -2.44 0.03
N VAL A 188 -3.17 -2.85 0.22
CA VAL A 188 -3.83 -2.97 1.53
C VAL A 188 -3.67 -4.41 1.97
N ASP A 189 -2.75 -4.63 2.90
CA ASP A 189 -2.28 -5.99 3.22
C ASP A 189 -2.98 -6.54 4.45
N GLU A 190 -3.52 -7.76 4.33
CA GLU A 190 -4.22 -8.50 5.39
C GLU A 190 -5.50 -7.78 5.89
N LEU A 191 -6.36 -7.34 4.96
CA LEU A 191 -7.60 -6.61 5.29
C LEU A 191 -8.53 -7.39 6.21
N ASP A 192 -8.51 -8.71 6.18
CA ASP A 192 -9.27 -9.59 7.08
C ASP A 192 -8.86 -9.50 8.56
N LYS A 193 -7.71 -8.90 8.88
CA LYS A 193 -7.30 -8.60 10.27
C LYS A 193 -7.93 -7.34 10.85
N SER A 194 -8.56 -6.50 10.02
CA SER A 194 -9.21 -5.28 10.48
C SER A 194 -10.47 -5.57 11.30
N ASP A 195 -10.95 -4.57 12.04
CA ASP A 195 -12.31 -4.59 12.56
C ASP A 195 -13.32 -4.57 11.40
N ILE A 196 -14.56 -4.95 11.71
CA ILE A 196 -15.65 -5.08 10.72
C ILE A 196 -16.00 -3.77 10.03
N ASP A 197 -15.68 -2.64 10.64
CA ASP A 197 -16.02 -1.32 10.17
C ASP A 197 -15.13 -0.85 9.02
N LEU A 198 -13.83 -1.13 9.05
CA LEU A 198 -12.88 -0.65 8.04
C LEU A 198 -13.26 -1.05 6.60
N PRO A 199 -13.67 -2.30 6.30
CA PRO A 199 -14.14 -2.68 4.96
C PRO A 199 -15.34 -1.87 4.49
N ASN A 200 -16.24 -1.48 5.40
CA ASN A 200 -17.39 -0.63 5.08
C ASN A 200 -16.98 0.84 4.88
N ASP A 201 -16.10 1.36 5.71
CA ASP A 201 -15.61 2.74 5.63
C ASP A 201 -14.83 2.99 4.33
N LEU A 202 -14.14 1.97 3.81
CA LEU A 202 -13.44 2.05 2.52
C LEU A 202 -14.40 2.27 1.34
N LEU A 203 -15.68 1.87 1.44
CA LEU A 203 -16.60 1.86 0.31
C LEU A 203 -16.75 3.23 -0.35
N ALA A 204 -16.96 4.28 0.45
CA ALA A 204 -17.17 5.63 -0.07
C ALA A 204 -15.93 6.12 -0.81
N VAL A 205 -14.76 6.00 -0.19
CA VAL A 205 -13.50 6.46 -0.77
C VAL A 205 -13.13 5.69 -2.03
N LEU A 206 -13.39 4.37 -2.06
CA LEU A 206 -13.14 3.53 -3.24
C LEU A 206 -14.12 3.81 -4.38
N GLU A 207 -15.34 4.25 -4.09
CA GLU A 207 -16.34 4.58 -5.08
C GLU A 207 -16.12 5.98 -5.65
N GLU A 208 -15.91 6.96 -4.79
CA GLU A 208 -15.80 8.37 -5.15
C GLU A 208 -14.40 8.75 -5.62
N GLY A 209 -13.37 8.00 -5.20
CA GLY A 209 -11.97 8.31 -5.52
C GLY A 209 -11.48 9.62 -4.91
N GLU A 210 -12.14 10.08 -3.84
CA GLU A 210 -11.82 11.33 -3.16
C GLU A 210 -12.06 11.26 -1.65
N PHE A 211 -11.48 12.21 -0.91
CA PHE A 211 -11.76 12.46 0.50
C PHE A 211 -11.42 13.90 0.86
N GLY A 212 -12.06 14.41 1.92
CA GLY A 212 -11.79 15.72 2.50
C GLY A 212 -10.80 15.64 3.68
N ILE A 213 -10.09 16.73 3.91
CA ILE A 213 -9.27 16.98 5.08
C ILE A 213 -9.90 18.15 5.85
N PRO A 214 -10.69 17.89 6.89
CA PRO A 214 -11.48 18.93 7.57
C PRO A 214 -10.65 20.11 8.07
N GLU A 215 -9.39 19.87 8.45
CA GLU A 215 -8.46 20.91 8.90
C GLU A 215 -8.12 21.89 7.79
N LEU A 216 -8.08 21.42 6.55
CA LEU A 216 -7.80 22.23 5.36
C LEU A 216 -9.07 22.83 4.76
N GLU A 217 -10.18 22.10 4.78
CA GLU A 217 -11.49 22.60 4.32
C GLU A 217 -11.92 23.86 5.09
N ARG A 218 -11.65 23.93 6.41
CA ARG A 218 -11.95 25.09 7.24
C ARG A 218 -11.22 26.38 6.84
N ILE A 219 -10.08 26.25 6.20
CA ILE A 219 -9.26 27.40 5.79
C ILE A 219 -9.26 27.61 4.28
N ALA A 220 -10.01 26.81 3.52
CA ALA A 220 -9.99 26.80 2.07
C ALA A 220 -10.35 28.15 1.44
N GLU A 221 -11.27 28.90 2.02
CA GLU A 221 -11.65 30.24 1.56
C GLU A 221 -10.47 31.23 1.57
N HIS A 222 -9.58 31.12 2.57
CA HIS A 222 -8.40 32.00 2.70
C HIS A 222 -7.17 31.40 2.04
N ARG A 223 -7.05 30.07 2.05
CA ARG A 223 -5.93 29.32 1.49
C ARG A 223 -6.42 28.11 0.68
N PRO A 224 -6.78 28.33 -0.58
CA PRO A 224 -7.31 27.29 -1.44
C PRO A 224 -6.28 26.20 -1.78
N ALA A 225 -4.98 26.47 -1.66
CA ALA A 225 -3.92 25.48 -1.88
C ALA A 225 -2.99 25.42 -0.68
N VAL A 226 -2.81 24.23 -0.12
CA VAL A 226 -1.93 23.97 1.02
C VAL A 226 -0.94 22.87 0.67
N ARG A 227 0.34 23.13 0.93
CA ARG A 227 1.40 22.14 0.74
C ARG A 227 1.51 21.24 1.96
N VAL A 228 1.24 19.94 1.76
CA VAL A 228 1.35 18.86 2.76
C VAL A 228 2.46 17.87 2.35
N ARG A 229 2.75 16.87 3.19
CA ARG A 229 3.64 15.77 2.82
C ARG A 229 2.84 14.57 2.35
N ASP A 230 3.29 13.91 1.28
CA ASP A 230 2.76 12.60 0.91
C ASP A 230 3.32 11.49 1.82
N HIS A 231 2.91 10.24 1.60
CA HIS A 231 3.38 9.09 2.36
C HIS A 231 4.90 8.87 2.25
N ASP A 232 5.50 9.28 1.13
CA ASP A 232 6.93 9.20 0.88
C ASP A 232 7.71 10.41 1.45
N GLY A 233 7.02 11.35 2.12
CA GLY A 233 7.58 12.57 2.71
C GLY A 233 7.81 13.71 1.72
N ARG A 234 7.31 13.61 0.48
CA ARG A 234 7.44 14.63 -0.56
C ARG A 234 6.38 15.72 -0.38
N PRO A 235 6.71 16.99 -0.67
CA PRO A 235 5.73 18.04 -0.65
C PRO A 235 4.78 17.92 -1.84
N VAL A 236 3.47 17.96 -1.56
CA VAL A 236 2.39 17.94 -2.55
C VAL A 236 1.36 19.01 -2.18
N GLU A 237 0.67 19.57 -3.17
CA GLU A 237 -0.38 20.56 -2.94
C GLU A 237 -1.75 19.88 -2.90
N VAL A 238 -2.52 20.22 -1.85
CA VAL A 238 -3.92 19.83 -1.70
C VAL A 238 -4.76 21.08 -1.91
N HIS A 239 -5.73 21.00 -2.81
CA HIS A 239 -6.59 22.10 -3.17
C HIS A 239 -7.94 22.00 -2.47
N GLU A 240 -8.44 23.14 -1.94
CA GLU A 240 -9.74 23.25 -1.26
C GLU A 240 -9.95 22.25 -0.11
N GLY A 241 -8.83 21.76 0.48
CA GLY A 241 -8.86 20.73 1.51
C GLY A 241 -9.27 19.35 1.03
N ARG A 242 -9.31 19.10 -0.28
CA ARG A 242 -9.76 17.83 -0.86
C ARG A 242 -8.66 17.16 -1.68
N VAL A 243 -8.60 15.85 -1.54
CA VAL A 243 -7.78 14.98 -2.39
C VAL A 243 -8.72 14.21 -3.29
N ARG A 244 -8.56 14.38 -4.61
CA ARG A 244 -9.40 13.75 -5.63
C ARG A 244 -8.52 13.15 -6.73
N CYS A 245 -8.68 11.88 -7.02
CA CYS A 245 -7.84 11.23 -8.02
C CYS A 245 -8.21 11.63 -9.45
N ARG A 246 -7.22 11.57 -10.36
CA ARG A 246 -7.42 11.67 -11.80
C ARG A 246 -7.35 10.29 -12.45
N ALA A 247 -6.26 9.57 -12.19
CA ALA A 247 -6.15 8.17 -12.52
C ALA A 247 -6.45 7.36 -11.25
N PHE A 248 -7.52 6.56 -11.27
CA PHE A 248 -7.86 5.71 -10.14
C PHE A 248 -6.72 4.73 -9.85
N PRO A 249 -6.23 4.63 -8.61
CA PRO A 249 -5.11 3.76 -8.28
C PRO A 249 -5.45 2.28 -8.52
N PHE A 250 -4.44 1.50 -8.90
CA PHE A 250 -4.55 0.05 -8.88
C PHE A 250 -4.42 -0.43 -7.43
N ILE A 251 -5.54 -0.82 -6.83
CA ILE A 251 -5.63 -1.18 -5.42
C ILE A 251 -5.70 -2.71 -5.33
N VAL A 252 -4.77 -3.29 -4.58
CA VAL A 252 -4.75 -4.71 -4.23
C VAL A 252 -5.10 -4.82 -2.75
N LEU A 253 -6.19 -5.52 -2.45
CA LEU A 253 -6.63 -5.87 -1.10
C LEU A 253 -6.27 -7.33 -0.88
N THR A 254 -5.46 -7.68 0.12
CA THR A 254 -5.12 -9.08 0.39
C THR A 254 -5.90 -9.61 1.58
N SER A 255 -6.17 -10.92 1.57
CA SER A 255 -6.82 -11.65 2.65
C SER A 255 -6.35 -13.09 2.70
N ASN A 256 -6.18 -13.61 3.90
CA ASN A 256 -5.92 -15.03 4.16
C ASN A 256 -7.22 -15.85 4.34
N GLY A 257 -8.38 -15.18 4.29
CA GLY A 257 -9.67 -15.84 4.51
C GLY A 257 -10.01 -16.08 5.97
N GLU A 258 -9.36 -15.34 6.89
CA GLU A 258 -9.62 -15.46 8.33
C GLU A 258 -11.02 -14.91 8.69
N ARG A 259 -11.55 -14.01 7.86
CA ARG A 259 -12.85 -13.37 8.05
C ARG A 259 -13.53 -13.07 6.71
N ASP A 260 -14.87 -13.19 6.69
CA ASP A 260 -15.69 -12.82 5.53
C ASP A 260 -15.82 -11.29 5.41
N PHE A 261 -15.88 -10.82 4.17
CA PHE A 261 -16.09 -9.41 3.86
C PHE A 261 -17.55 -9.07 3.62
N PRO A 262 -17.97 -7.82 3.92
CA PRO A 262 -19.32 -7.36 3.61
C PRO A 262 -19.63 -7.44 2.11
N VAL A 263 -20.84 -7.92 1.76
CA VAL A 263 -21.30 -8.02 0.37
C VAL A 263 -21.14 -6.71 -0.43
N PRO A 264 -21.36 -5.51 0.14
CA PRO A 264 -21.12 -4.27 -0.56
C PRO A 264 -19.66 -4.09 -1.04
N LEU A 265 -18.66 -4.50 -0.24
CA LEU A 265 -17.26 -4.47 -0.65
C LEU A 265 -17.00 -5.49 -1.77
N LEU A 266 -17.47 -6.71 -1.60
CA LEU A 266 -17.29 -7.78 -2.58
C LEU A 266 -17.83 -7.37 -3.97
N ARG A 267 -18.97 -6.71 -4.05
CA ARG A 267 -19.54 -6.22 -5.32
C ARG A 267 -18.68 -5.17 -6.03
N ARG A 268 -17.83 -4.45 -5.29
CA ARG A 268 -16.98 -3.37 -5.81
C ARG A 268 -15.59 -3.83 -6.21
N CYS A 269 -15.23 -5.05 -5.85
CA CYS A 269 -13.94 -5.63 -6.15
C CYS A 269 -14.00 -6.62 -7.31
N VAL A 270 -12.91 -6.77 -8.02
CA VAL A 270 -12.62 -7.95 -8.83
C VAL A 270 -12.00 -8.98 -7.88
N HIS A 271 -12.44 -10.23 -7.95
CA HIS A 271 -12.00 -11.28 -7.02
C HIS A 271 -11.00 -12.18 -7.71
N LEU A 272 -9.87 -12.37 -7.09
CA LEU A 272 -8.83 -13.30 -7.50
C LEU A 272 -8.50 -14.22 -6.32
N HIS A 273 -8.64 -15.53 -6.54
CA HIS A 273 -8.11 -16.52 -5.61
C HIS A 273 -6.76 -17.03 -6.13
N LEU A 274 -5.72 -16.91 -5.29
CA LEU A 274 -4.40 -17.45 -5.61
C LEU A 274 -4.28 -18.85 -5.01
N GLU A 275 -4.14 -19.82 -5.89
CA GLU A 275 -3.80 -21.18 -5.50
C GLU A 275 -2.39 -21.23 -4.86
N PRO A 276 -2.14 -22.21 -3.99
CA PRO A 276 -0.79 -22.47 -3.50
C PRO A 276 0.20 -22.62 -4.66
N PRO A 277 1.44 -22.12 -4.50
CA PRO A 277 2.43 -22.19 -5.57
C PRO A 277 2.74 -23.65 -5.92
N ASP A 278 2.78 -23.94 -7.22
CA ASP A 278 3.25 -25.19 -7.81
C ASP A 278 4.78 -25.26 -7.85
N GLU A 279 5.31 -26.37 -8.35
CA GLU A 279 6.76 -26.62 -8.43
C GLU A 279 7.47 -25.55 -9.26
N ASP A 280 6.90 -25.16 -10.40
CA ASP A 280 7.50 -24.17 -11.30
C ASP A 280 7.60 -22.79 -10.63
N ARG A 281 6.55 -22.39 -9.91
CA ARG A 281 6.55 -21.14 -9.14
C ARG A 281 7.54 -21.15 -7.98
N LEU A 282 7.63 -22.26 -7.24
CA LEU A 282 8.60 -22.41 -6.16
C LEU A 282 10.03 -22.42 -6.70
N ALA A 283 10.30 -23.12 -7.79
CA ALA A 283 11.59 -23.12 -8.48
C ALA A 283 11.96 -21.69 -8.95
N ALA A 284 11.02 -20.95 -9.53
CA ALA A 284 11.23 -19.56 -9.92
C ALA A 284 11.54 -18.65 -8.71
N MET A 285 10.87 -18.85 -7.58
CA MET A 285 11.16 -18.12 -6.33
C MET A 285 12.57 -18.43 -5.81
N VAL A 286 12.98 -19.69 -5.82
CA VAL A 286 14.33 -20.10 -5.39
C VAL A 286 15.38 -19.49 -6.31
N ARG A 287 15.20 -19.55 -7.65
CA ARG A 287 16.10 -18.91 -8.61
C ARG A 287 16.22 -17.39 -8.38
N ALA A 288 15.12 -16.71 -8.13
CA ALA A 288 15.10 -15.28 -7.87
C ALA A 288 15.92 -14.85 -6.65
N HIS A 289 16.03 -15.72 -5.63
CA HIS A 289 16.72 -15.40 -4.37
C HIS A 289 18.17 -15.87 -4.34
N PHE A 290 18.44 -17.00 -4.95
CA PHE A 290 19.70 -17.72 -4.75
C PHE A 290 20.50 -17.92 -6.03
N GLY A 291 19.97 -17.49 -7.20
CA GLY A 291 20.59 -17.62 -8.52
C GLY A 291 20.01 -18.77 -9.33
N GLU A 292 20.29 -18.76 -10.64
CA GLU A 292 19.66 -19.67 -11.61
C GLU A 292 19.85 -21.16 -11.30
N ASP A 293 21.04 -21.55 -10.83
CA ASP A 293 21.36 -22.95 -10.54
C ASP A 293 20.76 -23.45 -9.21
N ALA A 294 20.28 -22.55 -8.36
CA ALA A 294 19.84 -22.89 -7.01
C ALA A 294 18.60 -23.79 -6.98
N ALA A 295 17.70 -23.66 -7.96
CA ALA A 295 16.50 -24.48 -8.04
C ALA A 295 16.84 -25.96 -8.32
N GLU A 296 17.83 -26.22 -9.18
CA GLU A 296 18.30 -27.57 -9.46
C GLU A 296 19.07 -28.16 -8.28
N GLN A 297 19.93 -27.35 -7.65
CA GLN A 297 20.73 -27.78 -6.49
C GLN A 297 19.88 -28.14 -5.26
N HIS A 298 18.66 -27.59 -5.16
CA HIS A 298 17.74 -27.79 -4.04
C HIS A 298 16.39 -28.38 -4.46
N ALA A 299 16.35 -29.08 -5.60
CA ALA A 299 15.13 -29.72 -6.11
C ALA A 299 14.51 -30.70 -5.09
N ASP A 300 15.34 -31.40 -4.30
CA ASP A 300 14.90 -32.28 -3.22
C ASP A 300 14.13 -31.53 -2.11
N ILE A 301 14.52 -30.30 -1.78
CA ILE A 301 13.86 -29.48 -0.76
C ILE A 301 12.53 -28.95 -1.31
N ILE A 302 12.52 -28.54 -2.60
CA ILE A 302 11.29 -28.09 -3.28
C ILE A 302 10.29 -29.25 -3.32
N ALA A 303 10.71 -30.45 -3.73
CA ALA A 303 9.85 -31.63 -3.77
C ALA A 303 9.26 -31.97 -2.39
N ARG A 304 10.08 -31.95 -1.34
CA ARG A 304 9.61 -32.16 0.05
C ARG A 304 8.65 -31.08 0.53
N PHE A 305 8.84 -29.83 0.09
CA PHE A 305 7.92 -28.75 0.41
C PHE A 305 6.54 -28.98 -0.21
N LEU A 306 6.51 -29.56 -1.42
CA LEU A 306 5.28 -29.90 -2.15
C LEU A 306 4.58 -31.15 -1.60
N GLU A 307 5.29 -32.06 -0.93
CA GLU A 307 4.72 -33.22 -0.23
C GLU A 307 3.85 -32.76 0.95
N ARG A 308 2.66 -32.23 0.65
CA ARG A 308 1.68 -31.74 1.65
C ARG A 308 0.64 -32.82 1.92
N ARG A 309 0.27 -33.00 3.17
CA ARG A 309 -0.98 -33.70 3.50
C ARG A 309 -2.17 -32.77 3.28
N PRO A 310 -3.35 -33.31 2.94
CA PRO A 310 -4.56 -32.48 2.85
C PRO A 310 -4.76 -31.68 4.15
N GLY A 311 -4.92 -30.35 4.00
CA GLY A 311 -5.11 -29.42 5.10
C GLY A 311 -3.82 -28.92 5.79
N GLU A 312 -2.62 -29.30 5.36
CA GLU A 312 -1.37 -28.72 5.86
C GLU A 312 -1.06 -27.39 5.14
N GLN A 313 -0.85 -26.34 5.93
CA GLN A 313 -0.45 -25.04 5.42
C GLN A 313 1.06 -24.83 5.60
N ARG A 314 1.76 -24.50 4.51
CA ARG A 314 3.17 -24.14 4.49
C ARG A 314 3.34 -22.84 3.73
N ALA A 315 4.08 -21.89 4.31
CA ALA A 315 4.35 -20.63 3.66
C ALA A 315 5.67 -20.68 2.85
N ALA A 316 5.71 -20.02 1.70
CA ALA A 316 6.85 -20.06 0.81
C ALA A 316 8.16 -19.51 1.43
N ASP A 317 8.07 -18.63 2.43
CA ASP A 317 9.21 -18.16 3.22
C ASP A 317 9.89 -19.29 4.01
N GLN A 318 9.15 -20.33 4.45
CA GLN A 318 9.72 -21.50 5.08
C GLN A 318 10.63 -22.27 4.11
N LEU A 319 10.23 -22.39 2.83
CA LEU A 319 11.08 -22.97 1.79
C LEU A 319 12.37 -22.17 1.60
N LEU A 320 12.26 -20.84 1.48
CA LEU A 320 13.43 -19.99 1.30
C LEU A 320 14.40 -20.06 2.47
N ASN A 321 13.86 -20.07 3.70
CA ASN A 321 14.67 -20.26 4.92
C ASN A 321 15.37 -21.63 4.91
N ALA A 322 14.68 -22.70 4.51
CA ALA A 322 15.26 -24.03 4.41
C ALA A 322 16.40 -24.09 3.38
N VAL A 323 16.20 -23.50 2.19
CA VAL A 323 17.23 -23.41 1.14
C VAL A 323 18.42 -22.58 1.63
N TYR A 324 18.17 -21.42 2.28
CA TYR A 324 19.24 -20.57 2.81
C TYR A 324 20.12 -21.32 3.81
N LEU A 325 19.51 -21.97 4.80
CA LEU A 325 20.26 -22.70 5.83
C LEU A 325 21.01 -23.91 5.24
N THR A 326 20.38 -24.67 4.35
CA THR A 326 21.07 -25.80 3.71
C THR A 326 22.25 -25.37 2.86
N ARG A 327 22.22 -24.19 2.24
CA ARG A 327 23.33 -23.65 1.48
C ARG A 327 24.52 -23.25 2.37
N HIS A 328 24.26 -22.73 3.57
CA HIS A 328 25.31 -22.24 4.48
C HIS A 328 25.80 -23.33 5.45
N ALA A 329 25.05 -24.39 5.63
CA ALA A 329 25.42 -25.54 6.47
C ALA A 329 26.20 -26.61 5.66
N GLN A 330 26.97 -26.22 4.65
CA GLN A 330 27.70 -27.15 3.77
C GLN A 330 28.80 -27.95 4.51
N ASP A 331 29.28 -27.44 5.64
CA ASP A 331 30.33 -28.06 6.45
C ASP A 331 29.80 -29.02 7.53
N GLU A 332 28.47 -29.21 7.66
CA GLU A 332 27.86 -30.10 8.64
C GLU A 332 27.49 -31.46 8.05
N GLU A 333 27.37 -32.48 8.92
CA GLU A 333 27.00 -33.84 8.53
C GLU A 333 25.69 -33.86 7.70
N PRO A 334 25.61 -34.69 6.64
CA PRO A 334 24.46 -34.75 5.71
C PRO A 334 23.08 -34.94 6.39
N GLY A 335 23.04 -35.61 7.55
CA GLY A 335 21.83 -35.81 8.33
C GLY A 335 21.30 -34.54 9.00
N THR A 336 22.16 -33.60 9.38
CA THR A 336 21.82 -32.35 10.05
C THR A 336 21.08 -31.42 9.11
N ARG A 337 21.50 -31.35 7.83
CA ARG A 337 20.88 -30.49 6.80
C ARG A 337 19.42 -30.89 6.51
N ALA A 338 19.19 -32.20 6.32
CA ALA A 338 17.85 -32.72 6.06
C ALA A 338 16.92 -32.49 7.26
N HIS A 339 17.41 -32.68 8.48
CA HIS A 339 16.66 -32.47 9.71
C HIS A 339 16.31 -30.99 9.93
N LEU A 340 17.25 -30.05 9.69
CA LEU A 340 17.01 -28.62 9.78
C LEU A 340 15.96 -28.16 8.76
N ALA A 341 16.06 -28.59 7.51
CA ALA A 341 15.08 -28.28 6.48
C ALA A 341 13.68 -28.79 6.87
N GLU A 342 13.57 -30.01 7.39
CA GLU A 342 12.29 -30.58 7.86
C GLU A 342 11.71 -29.80 9.03
N GLN A 343 12.53 -29.37 9.97
CA GLN A 343 12.09 -28.55 11.12
C GLN A 343 11.49 -27.22 10.67
N LEU A 344 12.12 -26.54 9.70
CA LEU A 344 11.68 -25.25 9.20
C LEU A 344 10.43 -25.34 8.31
N MET A 345 10.26 -26.44 7.60
CA MET A 345 9.09 -26.69 6.73
C MET A 345 7.91 -27.33 7.45
N ARG A 346 7.90 -27.32 8.79
CA ARG A 346 6.73 -27.84 9.56
C ARG A 346 5.47 -27.04 9.22
N PRO A 347 4.33 -27.74 9.08
CA PRO A 347 3.06 -27.06 8.85
C PRO A 347 2.73 -26.03 9.94
N LEU A 348 2.25 -24.84 9.52
CA LEU A 348 1.93 -23.74 10.43
C LEU A 348 0.68 -24.00 11.28
N ASN A 349 -0.20 -24.88 10.81
CA ASN A 349 -1.48 -25.19 11.46
C ASN A 349 -1.46 -26.46 12.33
N ARG A 350 -0.29 -27.02 12.62
CA ARG A 350 -0.17 -28.08 13.63
C ARG A 350 -0.01 -27.48 15.01
N PRO A 351 -0.87 -27.88 15.99
CA PRO A 351 -0.63 -27.48 17.38
C PRO A 351 0.74 -28.01 17.83
N THR A 352 1.57 -27.09 18.34
CA THR A 352 2.79 -27.43 19.08
C THR A 352 2.40 -28.27 20.28
N ARG A 353 2.78 -29.55 20.29
CA ARG A 353 2.65 -30.41 21.47
C ARG A 353 3.67 -30.03 22.53
#